data_9403ae968350abf7b77a821c36302f67
#
_entry.id   9403ae968350abf7b77a821c36302f67
#
_cell.length_a   1.000
_cell.length_b   1.000
_cell.length_c   1.000
_cell.angle_alpha   90.00
_cell.angle_beta   90.00
_cell.angle_gamma   90.00
#
_symmetry.space_group_name_H-M   'P 1'
#
loop_
_entity.id
_entity.type
_entity.pdbx_description
1 polymer ?
#
loop_
_entity_poly.entity_id
_entity_poly.type
_entity_poly.pdbx_seq_one_letter_code
_entity_poly.pdbx_strand_id
1 'polypeptide(L)' 'HMSKYRICREFSRAYGTPPLKYLNGKRLDAAANLLLSTDKRIHEISLEVGFESTNHFINLFKRETGATPQAYRDKNRS' A
#
# COMPACT_ATOMS: atom_id res chain seq x y z
N HIS A 1 -8.09 -8.61 7.72
CA HIS A 1 -6.79 -7.96 7.91
C HIS A 1 -5.77 -8.92 8.46
N MET A 2 -6.12 -9.77 9.35
CA MET A 2 -5.20 -10.82 9.73
C MET A 2 -4.82 -11.67 8.55
N SER A 3 -5.73 -11.82 7.62
CA SER A 3 -5.50 -12.63 6.44
C SER A 3 -4.35 -12.12 5.58
N LYS A 4 -4.08 -10.81 5.57
CA LYS A 4 -2.96 -10.30 4.80
C LYS A 4 -1.64 -10.84 5.29
N TYR A 5 -1.42 -10.78 6.60
CA TYR A 5 -0.18 -11.30 7.17
C TYR A 5 -0.09 -12.80 6.99
N ARG A 6 -1.22 -13.46 7.13
CA ARG A 6 -1.26 -14.90 6.99
C ARG A 6 -0.88 -15.32 5.57
N ILE A 7 -1.41 -14.62 4.59
CA ILE A 7 -1.09 -14.91 3.19
C ILE A 7 0.39 -14.71 2.94
N CYS A 8 0.96 -13.62 3.45
CA CYS A 8 2.39 -13.36 3.27
C CYS A 8 3.24 -14.45 3.90
N ARG A 9 2.85 -14.91 5.09
CA ARG A 9 3.60 -15.97 5.76
C ARG A 9 3.53 -17.28 5.00
N GLU A 10 2.34 -17.62 4.50
CA GLU A 10 2.19 -18.85 3.75
C GLU A 10 2.96 -18.80 2.45
N PHE A 11 2.94 -17.64 1.79
CA PHE A 11 3.69 -17.46 0.58
C PHE A 11 5.19 -17.60 0.85
N SER A 12 5.64 -16.96 1.91
CA SER A 12 7.04 -17.03 2.30
C SER A 12 7.47 -18.46 2.62
N ARG A 13 6.59 -19.20 3.28
CA ARG A 13 6.90 -20.58 3.64
C ARG A 13 7.03 -21.45 2.39
N ALA A 14 6.17 -21.23 1.41
CA ALA A 14 6.18 -22.03 0.20
C ALA A 14 7.35 -21.71 -0.72
N TYR A 15 7.76 -20.45 -0.77
CA TYR A 15 8.78 -19.99 -1.73
C TYR A 15 10.01 -19.41 -1.07
N GLY A 16 10.08 -19.47 0.25
CA GLY A 16 11.19 -18.93 1.00
C GLY A 16 10.93 -17.50 1.42
N THR A 17 10.97 -16.54 0.50
CA THR A 17 10.77 -15.14 0.79
C THR A 17 9.81 -14.55 -0.22
N PRO A 18 8.77 -13.78 0.21
CA PRO A 18 7.85 -13.18 -0.75
C PRO A 18 8.59 -12.21 -1.66
N PRO A 19 8.24 -12.16 -2.94
CA PRO A 19 8.82 -11.16 -3.84
C PRO A 19 8.49 -9.76 -3.34
N LEU A 20 9.41 -8.84 -3.53
CA LEU A 20 9.17 -7.45 -3.14
C LEU A 20 7.94 -6.89 -3.85
N LYS A 21 7.73 -7.27 -5.10
CA LYS A 21 6.56 -6.82 -5.85
C LYS A 21 5.27 -7.25 -5.17
N TYR A 22 5.23 -8.47 -4.64
CA TYR A 22 4.05 -8.96 -3.94
C TYR A 22 3.78 -8.15 -2.68
N LEU A 23 4.83 -7.89 -1.89
CA LEU A 23 4.70 -7.11 -0.67
C LEU A 23 4.26 -5.69 -0.98
N ASN A 24 4.84 -5.07 -1.98
CA ASN A 24 4.48 -3.72 -2.36
C ASN A 24 3.02 -3.65 -2.81
N GLY A 25 2.57 -4.66 -3.56
CA GLY A 25 1.17 -4.71 -3.96
C GLY A 25 0.23 -4.73 -2.77
N LYS A 26 0.56 -5.52 -1.75
CA LYS A 26 -0.25 -5.59 -0.54
C LYS A 26 -0.22 -4.28 0.23
N ARG A 27 0.95 -3.64 0.30
CA ARG A 27 1.06 -2.35 0.96
C ARG A 27 0.25 -1.28 0.24
N LEU A 28 0.27 -1.28 -1.08
CA LEU A 28 -0.50 -0.32 -1.85
C LEU A 28 -2.00 -0.55 -1.72
N ASP A 29 -2.43 -1.81 -1.66
CA ASP A 29 -3.84 -2.12 -1.43
C ASP A 29 -4.30 -1.58 -0.08
N ALA A 30 -3.49 -1.79 0.95
CA ALA A 30 -3.82 -1.28 2.28
C ALA A 30 -3.87 0.25 2.27
N ALA A 31 -2.93 0.88 1.57
CA ALA A 31 -2.91 2.33 1.46
C ALA A 31 -4.15 2.86 0.75
N ALA A 32 -4.57 2.20 -0.32
CA ALA A 32 -5.76 2.61 -1.03
C ALA A 32 -6.98 2.59 -0.11
N ASN A 33 -7.11 1.55 0.70
CA ASN A 33 -8.19 1.46 1.66
C ASN A 33 -8.15 2.60 2.66
N LEU A 34 -6.97 2.92 3.18
CA LEU A 34 -6.83 4.00 4.14
C LEU A 34 -7.12 5.36 3.52
N LEU A 35 -6.73 5.54 2.25
CA LEU A 35 -7.01 6.78 1.55
C LEU A 35 -8.50 7.06 1.47
N LEU A 36 -9.29 6.03 1.28
CA LEU A 36 -10.73 6.16 1.10
C LEU A 36 -11.52 6.09 2.39
N SER A 37 -11.00 5.41 3.39
CA SER A 37 -11.74 5.18 4.63
C SER A 37 -11.32 6.08 5.79
N THR A 38 -10.24 6.84 5.64
CA THR A 38 -9.75 7.72 6.70
C THR A 38 -9.36 9.06 6.14
N ASP A 39 -9.13 10.02 7.02
CA ASP A 39 -8.61 11.33 6.65
C ASP A 39 -7.13 11.45 6.96
N LYS A 40 -6.44 10.34 7.18
CA LYS A 40 -5.02 10.36 7.48
C LYS A 40 -4.25 11.01 6.34
N ARG A 41 -3.15 11.66 6.72
CA ARG A 41 -2.30 12.31 5.74
C ARG A 41 -1.55 11.27 4.92
N ILE A 42 -1.17 11.64 3.71
CA ILE A 42 -0.43 10.73 2.84
C ILE A 42 0.81 10.21 3.54
N HIS A 43 1.53 11.10 4.22
CA HIS A 43 2.73 10.72 4.97
C HIS A 43 2.41 9.66 6.03
N GLU A 44 1.34 9.85 6.77
CA GLU A 44 0.93 8.91 7.81
C GLU A 44 0.60 7.54 7.22
N ILE A 45 -0.12 7.55 6.11
CA ILE A 45 -0.49 6.31 5.45
C ILE A 45 0.74 5.57 4.96
N SER A 46 1.70 6.28 4.37
CA SER A 46 2.90 5.64 3.85
C SER A 46 3.66 4.90 4.96
N LEU A 47 3.77 5.52 6.13
CA LEU A 47 4.45 4.88 7.25
C LEU A 47 3.65 3.72 7.80
N GLU A 48 2.33 3.89 7.88
CA GLU A 48 1.48 2.85 8.46
C GLU A 48 1.50 1.57 7.64
N VAL A 49 1.59 1.69 6.31
CA VAL A 49 1.59 0.50 5.46
C VAL A 49 2.98 -0.05 5.21
N GLY A 50 4.02 0.57 5.79
CA GLY A 50 5.34 -0.01 5.78
C GLY A 50 6.37 0.61 4.86
N PHE A 51 6.11 1.78 4.31
CA PHE A 51 7.11 2.48 3.50
C PHE A 51 7.95 3.38 4.37
N GLU A 52 9.25 3.36 4.14
CA GLU A 52 10.16 4.22 4.90
C GLU A 52 10.20 5.64 4.35
N SER A 53 9.88 5.79 3.07
CA SER A 53 9.95 7.09 2.40
C SER A 53 8.60 7.41 1.78
N THR A 54 8.07 8.58 2.12
CA THR A 54 6.82 9.03 1.52
C THR A 54 6.96 9.24 0.03
N ASN A 55 8.11 9.76 -0.41
CA ASN A 55 8.35 9.95 -1.85
C ASN A 55 8.33 8.61 -2.59
N HIS A 56 8.96 7.59 -2.01
CA HIS A 56 8.95 6.28 -2.63
C HIS A 56 7.53 5.74 -2.74
N PHE A 57 6.76 5.91 -1.67
CA PHE A 57 5.37 5.49 -1.66
C PHE A 57 4.56 6.20 -2.75
N ILE A 58 4.69 7.52 -2.83
CA ILE A 58 3.95 8.31 -3.81
C ILE A 58 4.29 7.88 -5.23
N ASN A 59 5.57 7.73 -5.52
CA ASN A 59 6.01 7.35 -6.86
C ASN A 59 5.54 5.96 -7.23
N LEU A 60 5.66 5.03 -6.30
CA LEU A 60 5.24 3.65 -6.55
C LEU A 60 3.73 3.56 -6.72
N PHE A 61 2.98 4.27 -5.86
CA PHE A 61 1.52 4.28 -5.95
C PHE A 61 1.08 4.82 -7.31
N LYS A 62 1.68 5.92 -7.75
CA LYS A 62 1.34 6.51 -9.04
C LYS A 62 1.69 5.55 -10.18
N ARG A 63 2.83 4.87 -10.10
CA ARG A 63 3.24 3.95 -11.15
C ARG A 63 2.27 2.77 -11.26
N GLU A 64 1.81 2.27 -10.11
CA GLU A 64 0.97 1.07 -10.11
C GLU A 64 -0.51 1.36 -10.33
N THR A 65 -0.98 2.53 -9.94
CA THR A 65 -2.41 2.87 -10.03
C THR A 65 -2.73 3.91 -11.09
N GLY A 66 -1.72 4.62 -11.55
CA GLY A 66 -1.92 5.69 -12.54
C GLY A 66 -2.21 7.05 -11.91
N ALA A 67 -2.30 7.14 -10.60
CA ALA A 67 -2.60 8.41 -9.93
C ALA A 67 -1.82 8.50 -8.63
N THR A 68 -1.47 9.72 -8.24
CA THR A 68 -0.84 9.92 -6.92
C THR A 68 -1.86 9.56 -5.84
N PRO A 69 -1.39 9.26 -4.62
CA PRO A 69 -2.32 8.97 -3.53
C PRO A 69 -3.33 10.09 -3.30
N GLN A 70 -2.88 11.34 -3.37
CA GLN A 70 -3.80 12.45 -3.14
C GLN A 70 -4.84 12.55 -4.26
N ALA A 71 -4.40 12.39 -5.52
CA ALA A 71 -5.31 12.42 -6.65
C ALA A 71 -6.29 11.25 -6.58
N TYR A 72 -5.82 10.10 -6.16
CA TYR A 72 -6.65 8.91 -6.00
C TYR A 72 -7.75 9.17 -4.97
N ARG A 73 -7.38 9.75 -3.83
CA ARG A 73 -8.35 10.09 -2.80
C ARG A 73 -9.39 11.08 -3.30
N ASP A 74 -8.91 12.15 -3.94
CA ASP A 74 -9.81 13.20 -4.43
C ASP A 74 -10.79 12.65 -5.44
N LYS A 75 -10.30 11.82 -6.36
CA LYS A 75 -11.14 11.29 -7.42
C LYS A 75 -12.20 10.34 -6.88
N ASN A 76 -11.86 9.56 -5.87
CA ASN A 76 -12.73 8.49 -5.40
C ASN A 76 -13.56 8.85 -4.18
N ARG A 77 -13.35 10.02 -3.59
CA ARG A 77 -14.10 10.43 -2.40
C ARG A 77 -15.03 11.61 -2.66
N SER A 78 -14.99 12.18 -3.82
CA SER A 78 -15.82 13.37 -4.13
C SER A 78 -17.31 13.04 -4.29
#